data_1afb4087fabbd350ac6bc258e62008c7
#
_entry.id   1afb4087fabbd350ac6bc258e62008c7
#
_cell.length_a   1.000
_cell.length_b   1.000
_cell.length_c   1.000
_cell.angle_alpha   90.00
_cell.angle_beta   90.00
_cell.angle_gamma   90.00
#
_symmetry.space_group_name_H-M   'P 1'
#
loop_
_entity.id
_entity.type
_entity.pdbx_description
1 polymer ?
#
loop_
_entity_poly.entity_id
_entity_poly.type
_entity_poly.pdbx_seq_one_letter_code
_entity_poly.pdbx_strand_id
1 'polypeptide(L)'
;YLYMKFLTEYMTFNTKKRHEFINITREVDRVFQKSGIKEGMVLISAMHITSGVFVNDAEPGLHRDIEEWLLKLIPEGHDYYHHRTGEVNGDAHLRNILIGHQVIVPVTDGKLDLGTWQKIFYAEFDGQRSKRLVIKVMGE
;
A
#
# COMPACT_ATOMS: atom_id res chain seq x y z
N TYR A 1 -9.16 1.98 -33.76
CA TYR A 1 -8.13 1.24 -33.02
C TYR A 1 -8.13 1.63 -31.58
N LEU A 2 -8.08 0.61 -30.72
CA LEU A 2 -7.89 0.77 -29.29
C LEU A 2 -6.41 0.64 -28.99
N TYR A 3 -5.85 1.62 -28.32
CA TYR A 3 -4.45 1.65 -27.98
C TYR A 3 -4.29 1.46 -26.48
N MET A 4 -3.51 0.45 -26.09
CA MET A 4 -3.10 0.27 -24.71
C MET A 4 -2.16 1.42 -24.32
N LYS A 5 -2.49 2.10 -23.23
CA LYS A 5 -1.69 3.17 -22.65
C LYS A 5 -1.12 2.75 -21.32
N PHE A 6 0.01 3.33 -20.96
CA PHE A 6 0.66 3.07 -19.69
C PHE A 6 1.14 4.38 -19.09
N LEU A 7 1.00 4.50 -17.79
CA LEU A 7 1.63 5.57 -17.01
C LEU A 7 2.20 4.96 -15.74
N THR A 8 3.45 5.26 -15.43
CA THR A 8 4.10 4.79 -14.22
C THR A 8 4.63 5.99 -13.45
N GLU A 9 4.24 6.10 -12.18
CA GLU A 9 4.79 7.09 -11.27
C GLU A 9 5.19 6.43 -9.94
N TYR A 10 6.07 7.09 -9.22
CA TYR A 10 6.58 6.60 -7.94
C TYR A 10 6.27 7.59 -6.84
N MET A 11 6.01 7.06 -5.66
CA MET A 11 5.96 7.84 -4.42
C MET A 11 7.07 7.37 -3.51
N THR A 12 7.60 8.28 -2.70
CA THR A 12 8.61 7.98 -1.69
C THR A 12 8.07 8.32 -0.32
N PHE A 13 8.23 7.41 0.62
CA PHE A 13 7.82 7.59 2.01
C PHE A 13 9.04 7.51 2.92
N ASN A 14 9.07 8.38 3.90
CA ASN A 14 10.02 8.31 5.01
C ASN A 14 9.23 8.71 6.26
N THR A 15 8.54 7.73 6.86
CA THR A 15 7.65 7.98 7.98
C THR A 15 8.41 8.25 9.26
N LYS A 16 7.88 9.11 10.11
CA LYS A 16 8.47 9.42 11.42
C LYS A 16 8.22 8.30 12.42
N LYS A 17 7.10 7.60 12.28
CA LYS A 17 6.74 6.47 13.12
C LYS A 17 7.19 5.17 12.48
N ARG A 18 7.47 4.18 13.32
CA ARG A 18 7.79 2.84 12.84
C ARG A 18 6.61 2.19 12.12
N HIS A 19 5.42 2.36 12.66
CA HIS A 19 4.16 1.88 12.07
C HIS A 19 3.26 3.06 11.73
N GLU A 20 2.74 3.07 10.52
CA GLU A 20 1.83 4.14 10.07
C GLU A 20 1.01 3.66 8.88
N PHE A 21 -0.28 4.03 8.85
CA PHE A 21 -1.14 3.85 7.69
C PHE A 21 -1.39 5.20 7.05
N ILE A 22 -1.09 5.33 5.78
CA ILE A 22 -1.23 6.59 5.05
C ILE A 22 -2.25 6.42 3.94
N ASN A 23 -3.33 7.22 3.98
CA ASN A 23 -4.33 7.24 2.92
C ASN A 23 -3.74 7.90 1.68
N ILE A 24 -3.57 7.12 0.61
CA ILE A 24 -2.97 7.58 -0.65
C ILE A 24 -4.00 7.64 -1.79
N THR A 25 -5.28 7.54 -1.48
CA THR A 25 -6.33 7.51 -2.50
C THR A 25 -6.27 8.71 -3.44
N ARG A 26 -6.04 9.91 -2.90
CA ARG A 26 -5.97 11.15 -3.70
C ARG A 26 -4.78 11.16 -4.63
N GLU A 27 -3.63 10.69 -4.18
CA GLU A 27 -2.41 10.60 -4.98
C GLU A 27 -2.56 9.58 -6.10
N VAL A 28 -3.18 8.45 -5.81
CA VAL A 28 -3.48 7.43 -6.83
C VAL A 28 -4.46 7.99 -7.86
N ASP A 29 -5.51 8.67 -7.43
CA ASP A 29 -6.49 9.30 -8.34
C ASP A 29 -5.82 10.37 -9.21
N ARG A 30 -4.93 11.18 -8.65
CA ARG A 30 -4.19 12.19 -9.40
C ARG A 30 -3.35 11.56 -10.52
N VAL A 31 -2.62 10.48 -10.22
CA VAL A 31 -1.83 9.76 -11.23
C VAL A 31 -2.74 9.15 -12.29
N PHE A 32 -3.84 8.53 -11.86
CA PHE A 32 -4.83 7.98 -12.77
C PHE A 32 -5.40 9.05 -13.71
N GLN A 33 -5.85 10.19 -13.19
CA GLN A 33 -6.39 11.28 -14.02
C GLN A 33 -5.37 11.76 -15.05
N LYS A 34 -4.12 11.85 -14.66
CA LYS A 34 -3.02 12.24 -15.55
C LYS A 34 -2.82 11.27 -16.71
N SER A 35 -3.17 9.99 -16.53
CA SER A 35 -3.02 8.97 -17.56
C SER A 35 -3.98 9.14 -18.74
N GLY A 36 -5.13 9.76 -18.51
CA GLY A 36 -6.21 9.87 -19.52
C GLY A 36 -6.90 8.56 -19.86
N ILE A 37 -6.60 7.49 -19.13
CA ILE A 37 -7.18 6.15 -19.35
C ILE A 37 -8.62 6.13 -18.84
N LYS A 38 -9.51 5.51 -19.61
CA LYS A 38 -10.95 5.43 -19.32
C LYS A 38 -11.38 4.03 -18.89
N GLU A 39 -10.71 3.01 -19.40
CA GLU A 39 -10.99 1.60 -19.10
C GLU A 39 -9.68 0.88 -18.86
N GLY A 40 -9.55 0.20 -17.74
CA GLY A 40 -8.34 -0.53 -17.41
C GLY A 40 -8.18 -0.80 -15.93
N MET A 41 -6.97 -0.65 -15.44
CA MET A 41 -6.68 -0.90 -14.03
C MET A 41 -5.49 -0.07 -13.56
N VAL A 42 -5.42 0.11 -12.25
CA VAL A 42 -4.27 0.72 -11.57
C VAL A 42 -3.68 -0.31 -10.62
N LEU A 43 -2.39 -0.56 -10.77
CA LEU A 43 -1.60 -1.34 -9.82
C LEU A 43 -0.90 -0.39 -8.85
N ILE A 44 -1.06 -0.63 -7.57
CA ILE A 44 -0.37 0.11 -6.51
C ILE A 44 0.46 -0.90 -5.72
N SER A 45 1.79 -0.78 -5.79
CA SER A 45 2.69 -1.80 -5.25
C SER A 45 3.80 -1.18 -4.41
N ALA A 46 3.89 -1.61 -3.16
CA ALA A 46 4.97 -1.23 -2.27
C ALA A 46 6.26 -1.94 -2.70
N MET A 47 7.35 -1.19 -2.79
CA MET A 47 8.63 -1.67 -3.29
C MET A 47 9.61 -1.93 -2.15
N HIS A 48 9.10 -2.48 -1.06
CA HIS A 48 9.91 -2.81 0.10
C HIS A 48 9.31 -4.02 0.84
N ILE A 49 10.17 -4.80 1.42
CA ILE A 49 9.80 -6.06 2.09
C ILE A 49 9.25 -5.85 3.51
N THR A 50 9.16 -4.60 3.98
CA THR A 50 8.62 -4.23 5.30
C THR A 50 7.53 -3.15 5.22
N SER A 51 6.90 -3.02 4.06
CA SER A 51 5.74 -2.16 3.86
C SER A 51 4.69 -2.88 3.03
N GLY A 52 3.49 -2.32 2.94
CA GLY A 52 2.39 -2.96 2.22
C GLY A 52 1.39 -1.96 1.68
N VAL A 53 0.37 -2.49 1.00
CA VAL A 53 -0.76 -1.71 0.49
C VAL A 53 -2.03 -2.49 0.77
N PHE A 54 -3.07 -1.80 1.25
CA PHE A 54 -4.38 -2.42 1.42
C PHE A 54 -5.49 -1.42 1.08
N VAL A 55 -6.68 -1.95 0.84
CA VAL A 55 -7.88 -1.17 0.57
C VAL A 55 -8.91 -1.48 1.64
N ASN A 56 -9.32 -0.45 2.37
CA ASN A 56 -10.40 -0.56 3.37
C ASN A 56 -10.86 0.84 3.77
N ASP A 57 -11.75 0.91 4.75
CA ASP A 57 -12.30 2.16 5.24
C ASP A 57 -11.22 3.03 5.94
N ALA A 58 -11.38 4.33 5.86
CA ALA A 58 -10.52 5.33 6.50
C ALA A 58 -10.99 5.67 7.94
N GLU A 59 -11.71 4.77 8.59
CA GLU A 59 -12.26 5.00 9.92
C GLU A 59 -11.21 4.72 10.98
N PRO A 60 -10.92 5.70 11.89
CA PRO A 60 -9.82 5.57 12.86
C PRO A 60 -9.95 4.39 13.83
N GLY A 61 -11.15 4.05 14.25
CA GLY A 61 -11.39 2.91 15.15
C GLY A 61 -11.04 1.59 14.48
N LEU A 62 -11.40 1.44 13.20
CA LEU A 62 -11.02 0.25 12.43
C LEU A 62 -9.50 0.15 12.29
N HIS A 63 -8.81 1.26 12.04
CA HIS A 63 -7.35 1.25 11.92
C HIS A 63 -6.69 0.85 13.24
N ARG A 64 -7.24 1.28 14.36
CA ARG A 64 -6.77 0.84 15.67
C ARG A 64 -6.99 -0.66 15.87
N ASP A 65 -8.14 -1.18 15.45
CA ASP A 65 -8.42 -2.61 15.49
C ASP A 65 -7.44 -3.40 14.63
N ILE A 66 -7.11 -2.91 13.44
CA ILE A 66 -6.12 -3.54 12.56
C ILE A 66 -4.74 -3.58 13.25
N GLU A 67 -4.32 -2.48 13.84
CA GLU A 67 -3.04 -2.41 14.57
C GLU A 67 -3.00 -3.40 15.73
N GLU A 68 -4.05 -3.46 16.53
CA GLU A 68 -4.15 -4.39 17.66
C GLU A 68 -4.16 -5.85 17.18
N TRP A 69 -4.88 -6.15 16.11
CA TRP A 69 -4.90 -7.47 15.50
C TRP A 69 -3.50 -7.90 15.03
N LEU A 70 -2.79 -7.00 14.35
CA LEU A 70 -1.43 -7.26 13.88
C LEU A 70 -0.47 -7.51 15.05
N LEU A 71 -0.59 -6.75 16.14
CA LEU A 71 0.25 -6.94 17.34
C LEU A 71 0.00 -8.28 18.02
N LYS A 72 -1.25 -8.75 18.04
CA LYS A 72 -1.60 -10.06 18.61
C LYS A 72 -1.05 -11.20 17.74
N LEU A 73 -1.22 -11.10 16.45
CA LEU A 73 -0.84 -12.15 15.50
C LEU A 73 0.67 -12.19 15.26
N ILE A 74 1.30 -11.03 15.22
CA ILE A 74 2.72 -10.86 14.91
C ILE A 74 3.32 -9.93 15.97
N PRO A 75 3.69 -10.47 17.15
CA PRO A 75 4.19 -9.64 18.24
C PRO A 75 5.50 -8.94 17.92
N GLU A 76 5.64 -7.70 18.35
CA GLU A 76 6.93 -7.04 18.41
C GLU A 76 7.78 -7.65 19.52
N GLY A 77 9.10 -7.60 19.38
CA GLY A 77 10.00 -8.08 20.42
C GLY A 77 10.06 -9.59 20.55
N HIS A 78 9.33 -10.33 19.72
CA HIS A 78 9.46 -11.78 19.67
C HIS A 78 10.83 -12.15 19.10
N ASP A 79 11.38 -13.28 19.52
CA ASP A 79 12.67 -13.77 19.06
C ASP A 79 12.53 -14.49 17.73
N TYR A 80 12.40 -13.72 16.66
CA TYR A 80 12.30 -14.27 15.30
C TYR A 80 13.65 -14.81 14.83
N TYR A 81 13.62 -15.86 14.04
CA TYR A 81 14.86 -16.42 13.45
C TYR A 81 15.60 -15.39 12.58
N HIS A 82 14.87 -14.49 11.93
CA HIS A 82 15.45 -13.40 11.15
C HIS A 82 16.40 -12.52 11.97
N HIS A 83 16.17 -12.40 13.27
CA HIS A 83 17.02 -11.59 14.16
C HIS A 83 18.43 -12.14 14.34
N ARG A 84 18.72 -13.38 13.91
CA ARG A 84 20.08 -13.95 13.90
C ARG A 84 20.99 -13.27 12.88
N THR A 85 20.41 -12.48 11.95
CA THR A 85 21.17 -11.67 10.99
C THR A 85 21.66 -10.33 11.59
N GLY A 86 21.27 -10.02 12.82
CA GLY A 86 21.50 -8.71 13.44
C GLY A 86 20.37 -7.72 13.26
N GLU A 87 19.35 -8.06 12.46
CA GLU A 87 18.16 -7.26 12.28
C GLU A 87 17.17 -7.45 13.44
N VAL A 88 16.22 -6.51 13.58
CA VAL A 88 15.21 -6.58 14.65
C VAL A 88 13.79 -6.41 14.11
N ASN A 89 13.59 -6.61 12.81
CA ASN A 89 12.36 -6.29 12.09
C ASN A 89 11.65 -7.51 11.48
N GLY A 90 11.81 -8.69 12.06
CA GLY A 90 11.13 -9.91 11.58
C GLY A 90 9.62 -9.78 11.55
N ASP A 91 9.04 -9.07 12.51
CA ASP A 91 7.61 -8.77 12.56
C ASP A 91 7.15 -7.96 11.33
N ALA A 92 7.95 -6.99 10.90
CA ALA A 92 7.62 -6.15 9.76
C ALA A 92 7.57 -6.95 8.44
N HIS A 93 8.47 -7.90 8.26
CA HIS A 93 8.46 -8.79 7.10
C HIS A 93 7.20 -9.66 7.07
N LEU A 94 6.78 -10.18 8.22
CA LEU A 94 5.59 -11.02 8.31
C LEU A 94 4.32 -10.20 8.07
N ARG A 95 4.27 -8.97 8.55
CA ARG A 95 3.16 -8.06 8.28
C ARG A 95 3.04 -7.69 6.80
N ASN A 96 4.18 -7.51 6.13
CA ASN A 96 4.19 -7.32 4.68
C ASN A 96 3.51 -8.48 3.96
N ILE A 97 3.82 -9.71 4.33
CA ILE A 97 3.23 -10.90 3.70
C ILE A 97 1.73 -11.00 4.00
N LEU A 98 1.34 -10.74 5.25
CA LEU A 98 -0.05 -10.86 5.69
C LEU A 98 -0.96 -9.82 5.03
N ILE A 99 -0.56 -8.57 5.06
CA ILE A 99 -1.32 -7.45 4.48
C ILE A 99 -1.21 -7.47 2.95
N GLY A 100 -0.06 -7.86 2.44
CA GLY A 100 0.23 -7.86 1.02
C GLY A 100 0.95 -6.59 0.59
N HIS A 101 1.71 -6.71 -0.50
CA HIS A 101 2.53 -5.61 -0.99
C HIS A 101 1.85 -4.80 -2.09
N GLN A 102 0.70 -5.24 -2.61
CA GLN A 102 0.05 -4.56 -3.72
C GLN A 102 -1.45 -4.80 -3.77
N VAL A 103 -2.12 -3.87 -4.44
CA VAL A 103 -3.53 -3.97 -4.78
C VAL A 103 -3.74 -3.56 -6.23
N ILE A 104 -4.83 -4.05 -6.84
CA ILE A 104 -5.29 -3.63 -8.15
C ILE A 104 -6.65 -3.00 -7.98
N VAL A 105 -6.83 -1.82 -8.58
CA VAL A 105 -8.09 -1.07 -8.58
C VAL A 105 -8.61 -0.98 -10.00
N PRO A 106 -9.87 -1.37 -10.27
CA PRO A 106 -10.44 -1.24 -11.60
C PRO A 106 -10.61 0.23 -12.00
N VAL A 107 -10.52 0.49 -13.30
CA VAL A 107 -10.86 1.78 -13.91
C VAL A 107 -12.03 1.55 -14.85
N THR A 108 -13.14 2.25 -14.63
CA THR A 108 -14.36 2.12 -15.40
C THR A 108 -14.93 3.49 -15.69
N ASP A 109 -15.28 3.76 -16.95
CA ASP A 109 -15.87 5.04 -17.40
C ASP A 109 -15.09 6.26 -16.90
N GLY A 110 -13.78 6.21 -16.95
CA GLY A 110 -12.92 7.33 -16.58
C GLY A 110 -12.82 7.60 -15.08
N LYS A 111 -13.11 6.60 -14.25
CA LYS A 111 -13.06 6.72 -12.78
C LYS A 111 -12.39 5.50 -12.17
N LEU A 112 -11.74 5.71 -11.04
CA LEU A 112 -11.36 4.60 -10.16
C LEU A 112 -12.65 3.95 -9.65
N ASP A 113 -12.84 2.67 -9.97
CA ASP A 113 -14.08 1.96 -9.64
C ASP A 113 -14.01 1.39 -8.22
N LEU A 114 -14.00 2.30 -7.27
CA LEU A 114 -13.96 2.00 -5.83
C LEU A 114 -15.37 2.03 -5.24
N GLY A 115 -15.62 1.12 -4.32
CA GLY A 115 -16.80 1.19 -3.46
C GLY A 115 -16.75 2.45 -2.59
N THR A 116 -17.91 2.85 -2.08
CA THR A 116 -18.07 4.09 -1.29
C THR A 116 -17.06 4.24 -0.15
N TRP A 117 -16.76 3.16 0.53
CA TRP A 117 -15.90 3.16 1.72
C TRP A 117 -14.49 2.64 1.45
N GLN A 118 -14.20 2.26 0.22
CA GLN A 118 -12.87 1.80 -0.15
C GLN A 118 -11.90 2.97 -0.30
N LYS A 119 -10.85 2.97 0.50
CA LYS A 119 -9.71 3.89 0.40
C LYS A 119 -8.43 3.08 0.29
N ILE A 120 -7.45 3.63 -0.37
CA ILE A 120 -6.16 2.96 -0.62
C ILE A 120 -5.17 3.45 0.42
N PHE A 121 -4.52 2.51 1.12
CA PHE A 121 -3.56 2.82 2.17
C PHE A 121 -2.20 2.23 1.87
N TYR A 122 -1.18 3.06 2.05
CA TYR A 122 0.18 2.60 2.23
C TYR A 122 0.38 2.23 3.70
N ALA A 123 0.89 1.03 3.96
CA ALA A 123 1.12 0.53 5.31
C ALA A 123 2.62 0.43 5.58
N GLU A 124 3.10 1.19 6.56
CA GLU A 124 4.47 1.16 6.99
C GLU A 124 4.61 0.27 8.22
N PHE A 125 5.54 -0.68 8.18
CA PHE A 125 5.80 -1.59 9.30
C PHE A 125 7.21 -1.48 9.88
N ASP A 126 8.10 -0.72 9.25
CA ASP A 126 9.47 -0.50 9.69
C ASP A 126 9.97 0.86 9.18
N GLY A 127 9.34 1.91 9.68
CA GLY A 127 9.53 3.29 9.24
C GLY A 127 10.91 3.87 9.57
N GLN A 128 11.03 5.19 9.40
CA GLN A 128 12.26 5.96 9.62
C GLN A 128 13.37 5.62 8.62
N ARG A 129 12.97 5.14 7.44
CA ARG A 129 13.83 4.89 6.28
C ARG A 129 13.05 5.15 5.00
N SER A 130 13.76 5.55 3.96
CA SER A 130 13.16 5.85 2.67
C SER A 130 12.68 4.57 1.97
N LYS A 131 11.42 4.57 1.53
CA LYS A 131 10.82 3.45 0.80
C LYS A 131 10.01 3.98 -0.38
N ARG A 132 9.96 3.23 -1.45
CA ARG A 132 9.24 3.60 -2.66
C ARG A 132 7.97 2.78 -2.84
N LEU A 133 7.03 3.37 -3.55
CA LEU A 133 5.80 2.74 -4.00
C LEU A 133 5.62 3.08 -5.48
N VAL A 134 5.23 2.11 -6.29
CA VAL A 134 4.94 2.32 -7.69
C VAL A 134 3.43 2.35 -7.91
N ILE A 135 2.98 3.29 -8.73
CA ILE A 135 1.62 3.38 -9.23
C ILE A 135 1.70 3.21 -10.74
N LYS A 136 1.09 2.16 -11.26
CA LYS A 136 1.09 1.88 -12.69
C LYS A 136 -0.35 1.79 -13.19
N VAL A 137 -0.69 2.67 -14.13
CA VAL A 137 -2.00 2.69 -14.78
C VAL A 137 -1.84 2.06 -16.15
N MET A 138 -2.75 1.16 -16.51
CA MET A 138 -2.78 0.57 -17.85
C MET A 138 -4.21 0.44 -18.34
N GLY A 139 -4.41 0.65 -19.62
CA GLY A 139 -5.72 0.54 -20.26
C GLY A 139 -5.85 1.40 -21.50
N GLU A 140 -7.08 1.76 -21.79
CA GLU A 140 -7.42 2.52 -23.01
C GLU A 140 -8.07 3.86 -22.68
#